data_7075b6824ed63c7b3e1ab2cf09a61542
#
_entry.id   7075b6824ed63c7b3e1ab2cf09a61542
#
_cell.length_a   1.000
_cell.length_b   1.000
_cell.length_c   1.000
_cell.angle_alpha   90.00
_cell.angle_beta   90.00
_cell.angle_gamma   90.00
#
_symmetry.space_group_name_H-M   'P 1'
#
loop_
_entity.id
_entity.type
_entity.pdbx_description
1 polymer ?
#
loop_
_entity_poly.entity_id
_entity_poly.type
_entity_poly.pdbx_seq_one_letter_code
_entity_poly.pdbx_strand_id
1 'polypeptide(L)'
;MGIEAKDFTLDLDLLAFSGIAFSPEQRASLQTSLIILKEQYKFKTIHFWGKILGITDDYFIIQGRQKDELRDRQFLYSKDCVNWNMLTPANDEAKDSTEVCQGRFTGDPSNDFEVTKYNITNEDTEDENIEEVKSSVREEDRLAATLSKIEQDALIIPRGAYILQPNGDVERNRTFAGLTATESGKLSNYFHFCEPIHLPKKGLIHRSALDKSLHFLDTIDEDIP
;
A
#
# COMPACT_ATOMS: atom_id res chain seq x y z
N MET A 1 5.59 -3.01 -3.38
CA MET A 1 6.86 -3.36 -2.68
C MET A 1 6.63 -4.68 -1.96
N GLY A 2 7.67 -5.43 -1.64
CA GLY A 2 7.54 -6.73 -0.98
C GLY A 2 8.46 -7.77 -1.61
N ILE A 3 8.66 -8.89 -0.91
CA ILE A 3 9.51 -10.00 -1.34
C ILE A 3 8.70 -10.93 -2.25
N GLU A 4 9.16 -11.16 -3.47
CA GLU A 4 8.49 -12.09 -4.39
C GLU A 4 8.63 -13.53 -3.91
N ALA A 5 7.58 -14.34 -4.07
CA ALA A 5 7.53 -15.71 -3.57
C ALA A 5 8.68 -16.59 -4.06
N LYS A 6 9.20 -16.37 -5.27
CA LYS A 6 10.31 -17.17 -5.84
C LYS A 6 11.64 -16.91 -5.16
N ASP A 7 11.90 -15.68 -4.68
CA ASP A 7 13.15 -15.25 -4.07
C ASP A 7 13.04 -15.15 -2.54
N PHE A 8 11.90 -15.59 -1.98
CA PHE A 8 11.51 -15.39 -0.59
C PHE A 8 12.57 -15.78 0.43
N THR A 9 13.21 -16.92 0.26
CA THR A 9 14.17 -17.45 1.24
C THR A 9 15.45 -16.60 1.31
N LEU A 10 15.95 -16.18 0.15
CA LEU A 10 17.16 -15.37 0.06
C LEU A 10 16.94 -13.94 0.56
N ASP A 11 15.84 -13.33 0.12
CA ASP A 11 15.53 -11.95 0.47
C ASP A 11 15.13 -11.80 1.95
N LEU A 12 14.50 -12.83 2.53
CA LEU A 12 14.14 -12.84 3.95
C LEU A 12 15.38 -12.85 4.85
N ASP A 13 16.45 -13.54 4.46
CA ASP A 13 17.70 -13.53 5.22
C ASP A 13 18.35 -12.13 5.21
N LEU A 14 18.21 -11.37 4.14
CA LEU A 14 18.66 -9.98 4.08
C LEU A 14 17.87 -9.07 5.03
N LEU A 15 16.57 -9.31 5.20
CA LEU A 15 15.74 -8.56 6.16
C LEU A 15 16.12 -8.82 7.62
N ALA A 16 16.69 -9.97 7.94
CA ALA A 16 17.10 -10.30 9.31
C ALA A 16 18.12 -9.29 9.89
N PHE A 17 18.90 -8.63 9.05
CA PHE A 17 19.81 -7.57 9.46
C PHE A 17 19.11 -6.29 9.96
N SER A 18 17.84 -6.09 9.62
CA SER A 18 17.04 -4.96 10.10
C SER A 18 16.43 -5.17 11.49
N GLY A 19 16.74 -6.31 12.15
CA GLY A 19 16.20 -6.67 13.46
C GLY A 19 14.82 -7.35 13.44
N ILE A 20 14.24 -7.59 12.26
CA ILE A 20 12.99 -8.31 12.11
C ILE A 20 13.32 -9.78 11.87
N ALA A 21 13.15 -10.60 12.90
CA ALA A 21 13.37 -12.03 12.81
C ALA A 21 12.03 -12.80 12.69
N PHE A 22 12.05 -13.83 11.85
CA PHE A 22 10.96 -14.79 11.74
C PHE A 22 11.42 -16.12 12.36
N SER A 23 10.51 -16.78 13.08
CA SER A 23 10.80 -18.14 13.53
C SER A 23 10.93 -19.09 12.33
N PRO A 24 11.68 -20.20 12.47
CA PRO A 24 11.78 -21.20 11.40
C PRO A 24 10.42 -21.73 10.95
N GLU A 25 9.46 -21.85 11.87
CA GLU A 25 8.08 -22.25 11.60
C GLU A 25 7.35 -21.23 10.76
N GLN A 26 7.45 -19.94 11.11
CA GLN A 26 6.86 -18.85 10.34
C GLN A 26 7.43 -18.80 8.92
N ARG A 27 8.75 -18.97 8.76
CA ARG A 27 9.41 -19.01 7.44
C ARG A 27 8.86 -20.15 6.58
N ALA A 28 8.79 -21.37 7.13
CA ALA A 28 8.29 -22.53 6.40
C ALA A 28 6.81 -22.38 6.04
N SER A 29 6.00 -21.87 6.96
CA SER A 29 4.57 -21.63 6.75
C SER A 29 4.35 -20.56 5.68
N LEU A 30 5.07 -19.43 5.73
CA LEU A 30 4.98 -18.37 4.73
C LEU A 30 5.38 -18.85 3.33
N GLN A 31 6.48 -19.59 3.22
CA GLN A 31 6.93 -20.11 1.93
C GLN A 31 5.88 -21.04 1.30
N THR A 32 5.26 -21.89 2.10
CA THR A 32 4.21 -22.82 1.64
C THR A 32 2.94 -22.05 1.30
N SER A 33 2.51 -21.14 2.17
CA SER A 33 1.30 -20.34 1.99
C SER A 33 1.36 -19.47 0.75
N LEU A 34 2.50 -18.83 0.45
CA LEU A 34 2.66 -18.01 -0.75
C LEU A 34 2.36 -18.81 -2.04
N ILE A 35 2.82 -20.06 -2.11
CA ILE A 35 2.58 -20.92 -3.27
C ILE A 35 1.10 -21.32 -3.36
N ILE A 36 0.51 -21.75 -2.24
CA ILE A 36 -0.89 -22.16 -2.19
C ILE A 36 -1.82 -21.01 -2.53
N LEU A 37 -1.61 -19.82 -1.93
CA LEU A 37 -2.45 -18.65 -2.15
C LEU A 37 -2.37 -18.15 -3.58
N LYS A 38 -1.19 -18.21 -4.20
CA LYS A 38 -1.02 -17.86 -5.62
C LYS A 38 -1.94 -18.68 -6.51
N GLU A 39 -2.00 -19.99 -6.29
CA GLU A 39 -2.85 -20.90 -7.06
C GLU A 39 -4.34 -20.73 -6.71
N GLN A 40 -4.65 -20.59 -5.43
CA GLN A 40 -6.02 -20.48 -4.94
C GLN A 40 -6.72 -19.22 -5.46
N TYR A 41 -6.06 -18.06 -5.39
CA TYR A 41 -6.60 -16.78 -5.84
C TYR A 41 -6.23 -16.43 -7.29
N LYS A 42 -5.47 -17.31 -7.96
CA LYS A 42 -5.02 -17.13 -9.37
C LYS A 42 -4.23 -15.84 -9.58
N PHE A 43 -3.39 -15.48 -8.61
CA PHE A 43 -2.52 -14.33 -8.74
C PHE A 43 -1.41 -14.59 -9.77
N LYS A 44 -1.12 -13.59 -10.61
CA LYS A 44 0.03 -13.59 -11.54
C LYS A 44 1.34 -13.52 -10.74
N THR A 45 1.38 -12.59 -9.78
CA THR A 45 2.48 -12.41 -8.84
C THR A 45 1.97 -12.33 -7.42
N ILE A 46 2.74 -12.84 -6.47
CA ILE A 46 2.46 -12.75 -5.05
C ILE A 46 3.71 -12.35 -4.31
N HIS A 47 3.55 -11.43 -3.36
CA HIS A 47 4.64 -10.87 -2.60
C HIS A 47 4.32 -10.95 -1.10
N PHE A 48 5.30 -11.31 -0.31
CA PHE A 48 5.22 -11.04 1.12
C PHE A 48 5.47 -9.54 1.31
N TRP A 49 4.43 -8.80 1.72
CA TRP A 49 4.47 -7.35 1.85
C TRP A 49 5.23 -6.93 3.10
N GLY A 50 4.94 -7.59 4.23
CA GLY A 50 5.59 -7.27 5.48
C GLY A 50 4.85 -7.81 6.70
N LYS A 51 5.25 -7.29 7.87
CA LYS A 51 4.71 -7.63 9.16
C LYS A 51 4.37 -6.36 9.93
N ILE A 52 3.17 -6.27 10.49
CA ILE A 52 2.76 -5.19 11.39
C ILE A 52 2.70 -5.74 12.81
N LEU A 53 3.41 -5.07 13.72
CA LEU A 53 3.52 -5.50 15.11
C LEU A 53 2.26 -5.11 15.89
N GLY A 54 1.61 -6.11 16.49
CA GLY A 54 0.51 -5.94 17.43
C GLY A 54 0.95 -6.01 18.89
N ILE A 55 -0.01 -5.88 19.80
CA ILE A 55 0.22 -6.01 21.25
C ILE A 55 0.17 -7.49 21.64
N THR A 56 -0.84 -8.22 21.17
CA THR A 56 -1.03 -9.65 21.44
C THR A 56 -0.49 -10.52 20.32
N ASP A 57 -0.91 -10.24 19.09
CA ASP A 57 -0.52 -10.97 17.89
C ASP A 57 -0.05 -9.98 16.81
N ASP A 58 0.85 -10.43 15.96
CA ASP A 58 1.34 -9.66 14.82
C ASP A 58 0.54 -10.00 13.55
N TYR A 59 0.41 -9.03 12.66
CA TYR A 59 -0.18 -9.24 11.35
C TYR A 59 0.89 -9.49 10.31
N PHE A 60 0.83 -10.65 9.66
CA PHE A 60 1.61 -10.95 8.45
C PHE A 60 0.77 -10.59 7.23
N ILE A 61 1.37 -9.88 6.28
CA ILE A 61 0.66 -9.31 5.16
C ILE A 61 1.26 -9.79 3.84
N ILE A 62 0.39 -10.26 2.97
CA ILE A 62 0.73 -10.69 1.61
C ILE A 62 -0.03 -9.80 0.63
N GLN A 63 0.63 -9.42 -0.45
CA GLN A 63 0.05 -8.72 -1.57
C GLN A 63 0.03 -9.62 -2.79
N GLY A 64 -1.16 -9.90 -3.30
CA GLY A 64 -1.39 -10.57 -4.58
C GLY A 64 -1.68 -9.55 -5.67
N ARG A 65 -1.21 -9.83 -6.90
CA ARG A 65 -1.46 -9.02 -8.09
C ARG A 65 -1.93 -9.90 -9.21
N GLN A 66 -2.91 -9.43 -9.97
CA GLN A 66 -3.43 -10.16 -11.12
C GLN A 66 -2.82 -9.62 -12.41
N LYS A 67 -3.62 -9.11 -13.31
CA LYS A 67 -3.21 -8.70 -14.65
C LYS A 67 -2.61 -7.31 -14.66
N ASP A 68 -3.29 -6.38 -14.02
CA ASP A 68 -2.85 -5.00 -13.86
C ASP A 68 -2.02 -4.87 -12.57
N GLU A 69 -0.76 -4.51 -12.71
CA GLU A 69 0.16 -4.35 -11.58
C GLU A 69 -0.19 -3.13 -10.70
N LEU A 70 -0.96 -2.18 -11.24
CA LEU A 70 -1.36 -0.96 -10.54
C LEU A 70 -2.70 -1.12 -9.82
N ARG A 71 -3.72 -1.64 -10.49
CA ARG A 71 -5.11 -1.68 -10.01
C ARG A 71 -5.48 -2.98 -9.33
N ASP A 72 -4.99 -4.11 -9.84
CA ASP A 72 -5.34 -5.45 -9.38
C ASP A 72 -4.53 -5.88 -8.15
N ARG A 73 -4.39 -4.99 -7.16
CA ARG A 73 -3.69 -5.29 -5.91
C ARG A 73 -4.69 -5.74 -4.84
N GLN A 74 -4.44 -6.90 -4.26
CA GLN A 74 -5.24 -7.44 -3.18
C GLN A 74 -4.33 -7.79 -2.00
N PHE A 75 -4.76 -7.44 -0.80
CA PHE A 75 -4.06 -7.77 0.42
C PHE A 75 -4.74 -8.92 1.14
N LEU A 76 -3.90 -9.79 1.70
CA LEU A 76 -4.33 -10.83 2.63
C LEU A 76 -3.54 -10.66 3.91
N TYR A 77 -4.18 -10.91 5.03
CA TYR A 77 -3.53 -10.90 6.33
C TYR A 77 -3.70 -12.20 7.07
N SER A 78 -2.75 -12.51 7.93
CA SER A 78 -2.75 -13.69 8.82
C SER A 78 -2.06 -13.35 10.13
N LYS A 79 -2.44 -14.05 11.20
CA LYS A 79 -1.77 -13.98 12.50
C LYS A 79 -0.78 -15.13 12.71
N ASP A 80 -1.01 -16.25 12.04
CA ASP A 80 -0.29 -17.52 12.21
C ASP A 80 0.50 -17.97 10.97
N CYS A 81 0.49 -17.18 9.87
CA CYS A 81 1.07 -17.52 8.58
C CYS A 81 0.45 -18.74 7.87
N VAL A 82 -0.65 -19.27 8.37
CA VAL A 82 -1.35 -20.45 7.83
C VAL A 82 -2.76 -20.10 7.37
N ASN A 83 -3.53 -19.47 8.24
CA ASN A 83 -4.89 -19.05 7.95
C ASN A 83 -4.90 -17.61 7.42
N TRP A 84 -5.31 -17.44 6.16
CA TRP A 84 -5.27 -16.16 5.46
C TRP A 84 -6.67 -15.64 5.18
N ASN A 85 -6.89 -14.40 5.55
CA ASN A 85 -8.12 -13.67 5.27
C ASN A 85 -7.85 -12.56 4.26
N MET A 86 -8.81 -12.36 3.35
CA MET A 86 -8.73 -11.24 2.39
C MET A 86 -9.07 -9.95 3.11
N LEU A 87 -8.24 -8.95 2.94
CA LEU A 87 -8.46 -7.61 3.48
C LEU A 87 -9.29 -6.81 2.48
N THR A 88 -10.45 -6.33 2.92
CA THR A 88 -11.28 -5.44 2.11
C THR A 88 -10.66 -4.05 2.03
N PRO A 89 -10.70 -3.37 0.86
CA PRO A 89 -10.22 -2.00 0.77
C PRO A 89 -10.96 -1.09 1.75
N ALA A 90 -10.21 -0.22 2.43
CA ALA A 90 -10.78 0.73 3.38
C ALA A 90 -11.67 1.76 2.68
N ASN A 91 -12.81 2.05 3.25
CA ASN A 91 -13.68 3.15 2.84
C ASN A 91 -13.02 4.50 3.18
N ASP A 92 -13.43 5.58 2.53
CA ASP A 92 -12.87 6.90 2.79
C ASP A 92 -13.14 7.36 4.24
N GLU A 93 -14.30 7.02 4.81
CA GLU A 93 -14.61 7.26 6.23
C GLU A 93 -13.65 6.54 7.18
N ALA A 94 -13.27 5.31 6.85
CA ALA A 94 -12.30 4.53 7.62
C ALA A 94 -10.89 5.13 7.51
N LYS A 95 -10.50 5.65 6.35
CA LYS A 95 -9.22 6.34 6.15
C LYS A 95 -9.15 7.60 7.01
N ASP A 96 -10.18 8.47 6.95
CA ASP A 96 -10.26 9.69 7.74
C ASP A 96 -10.28 9.42 9.25
N SER A 97 -10.95 8.35 9.66
CA SER A 97 -11.00 7.94 11.07
C SER A 97 -9.69 7.34 11.54
N THR A 98 -8.98 6.63 10.66
CA THR A 98 -7.67 6.06 10.96
C THR A 98 -6.61 7.12 11.17
N GLU A 99 -6.68 8.28 10.52
CA GLU A 99 -5.74 9.38 10.71
C GLU A 99 -5.78 9.95 12.13
N VAL A 100 -6.96 9.97 12.73
CA VAL A 100 -7.16 10.45 14.11
C VAL A 100 -6.88 9.35 15.14
N CYS A 101 -6.99 8.07 14.73
CA CYS A 101 -6.83 6.93 15.61
C CYS A 101 -5.38 6.78 16.08
N GLN A 102 -5.15 6.97 17.38
CA GLN A 102 -3.84 6.80 18.01
C GLN A 102 -3.75 5.43 18.69
N GLY A 103 -2.52 4.91 18.79
CA GLY A 103 -2.24 3.67 19.49
C GLY A 103 -1.75 2.55 18.59
N ARG A 104 -1.30 1.45 19.22
CA ARG A 104 -0.79 0.27 18.53
C ARG A 104 -1.94 -0.64 18.13
N PHE A 105 -1.70 -1.47 17.13
CA PHE A 105 -2.59 -2.56 16.78
C PHE A 105 -2.65 -3.58 17.93
N THR A 106 -3.83 -4.11 18.21
CA THR A 106 -4.00 -5.11 19.28
C THR A 106 -3.63 -6.51 18.81
N GLY A 107 -3.88 -6.81 17.54
CA GLY A 107 -3.75 -8.14 16.94
C GLY A 107 -5.09 -8.88 16.90
N ASP A 108 -6.21 -8.21 17.21
CA ASP A 108 -7.55 -8.74 17.03
C ASP A 108 -8.29 -7.92 15.95
N PRO A 109 -8.55 -8.50 14.75
CA PRO A 109 -9.22 -7.80 13.66
C PRO A 109 -10.62 -7.28 14.01
N SER A 110 -11.27 -7.90 15.00
CA SER A 110 -12.62 -7.54 15.45
C SER A 110 -12.64 -6.45 16.51
N ASN A 111 -11.49 -6.00 16.97
CA ASN A 111 -11.40 -4.97 17.99
C ASN A 111 -11.85 -3.62 17.43
N ASP A 112 -12.71 -2.92 18.17
CA ASP A 112 -13.21 -1.60 17.81
C ASP A 112 -12.42 -0.51 18.53
N PHE A 113 -11.93 0.46 17.78
CA PHE A 113 -11.31 1.67 18.31
C PHE A 113 -12.30 2.81 18.31
N GLU A 114 -12.51 3.41 19.49
CA GLU A 114 -13.30 4.65 19.60
C GLU A 114 -12.48 5.83 19.09
N VAL A 115 -13.04 6.58 18.15
CA VAL A 115 -12.44 7.78 17.58
C VAL A 115 -13.37 8.97 17.81
N THR A 116 -12.86 10.01 18.41
CA THR A 116 -13.59 11.27 18.59
C THR A 116 -13.10 12.26 17.53
N LYS A 117 -13.99 12.68 16.65
CA LYS A 117 -13.73 13.75 15.67
C LYS A 117 -14.38 15.03 16.16
N TYR A 118 -13.70 16.15 16.00
CA TYR A 118 -14.21 17.48 16.31
C TYR A 118 -14.56 18.18 15.00
N ASN A 119 -15.84 18.40 14.75
CA ASN A 119 -16.29 19.22 13.63
C ASN A 119 -16.46 20.65 14.09
N ILE A 120 -15.67 21.55 13.53
CA ILE A 120 -15.81 23.00 13.74
C ILE A 120 -16.79 23.47 12.66
N THR A 121 -18.01 23.75 13.03
CA THR A 121 -18.99 24.41 12.14
C THR A 121 -18.80 25.92 12.28
N ASN A 122 -18.17 26.53 11.30
CA ASN A 122 -18.14 27.99 11.13
C ASN A 122 -19.52 28.45 10.61
N GLU A 123 -20.46 28.65 11.48
CA GLU A 123 -21.57 29.54 11.19
C GLU A 123 -21.16 30.95 11.65
N ASP A 124 -21.45 31.97 10.84
CA ASP A 124 -21.05 33.37 10.95
C ASP A 124 -21.48 34.09 12.27
N THR A 125 -21.46 33.41 13.40
CA THR A 125 -21.73 33.94 14.73
C THR A 125 -20.63 33.57 15.68
N GLU A 126 -20.25 34.50 16.58
CA GLU A 126 -19.11 34.50 17.47
C GLU A 126 -19.00 33.33 18.48
N ASP A 127 -19.82 32.30 18.34
CA ASP A 127 -19.75 31.09 19.18
C ASP A 127 -19.31 29.90 18.31
N GLU A 128 -18.07 29.43 18.48
CA GLU A 128 -17.54 28.20 17.92
C GLU A 128 -18.29 27.01 18.55
N ASN A 129 -19.29 26.47 17.85
CA ASN A 129 -19.90 25.22 18.26
C ASN A 129 -19.03 24.05 17.81
N ILE A 130 -18.30 23.47 18.76
CA ILE A 130 -17.52 22.25 18.56
C ILE A 130 -18.44 21.06 18.83
N GLU A 131 -18.82 20.36 17.78
CA GLU A 131 -19.55 19.10 17.90
C GLU A 131 -18.59 17.92 18.00
N GLU A 132 -18.68 17.19 19.10
CA GLU A 132 -17.98 15.91 19.25
C GLU A 132 -18.76 14.79 18.53
N VAL A 133 -18.18 14.26 17.44
CA VAL A 133 -18.72 13.09 16.74
C VAL A 133 -17.89 11.86 17.15
N LYS A 134 -18.53 10.95 17.89
CA LYS A 134 -17.92 9.66 18.23
C LYS A 134 -18.19 8.65 17.12
N SER A 135 -17.14 8.08 16.58
CA SER A 135 -17.19 6.98 15.62
C SER A 135 -16.35 5.81 16.12
N SER A 136 -16.65 4.60 15.69
CA SER A 136 -15.82 3.43 15.94
C SER A 136 -15.26 2.91 14.63
N VAL A 137 -14.00 2.45 14.66
CA VAL A 137 -13.32 1.85 13.51
C VAL A 137 -12.82 0.48 13.93
N ARG A 138 -13.12 -0.55 13.14
CA ARG A 138 -12.58 -1.88 13.36
C ARG A 138 -11.08 -1.91 13.06
N GLU A 139 -10.36 -2.75 13.79
CA GLU A 139 -8.93 -2.92 13.59
C GLU A 139 -8.61 -3.42 12.17
N GLU A 140 -9.47 -4.24 11.58
CA GLU A 140 -9.34 -4.70 10.20
C GLU A 140 -9.41 -3.53 9.19
N ASP A 141 -10.38 -2.63 9.33
CA ASP A 141 -10.52 -1.44 8.48
C ASP A 141 -9.35 -0.47 8.66
N ARG A 142 -8.92 -0.30 9.92
CA ARG A 142 -7.73 0.46 10.25
C ARG A 142 -6.47 -0.13 9.60
N LEU A 143 -6.32 -1.46 9.61
CA LEU A 143 -5.23 -2.16 8.95
C LEU A 143 -5.23 -1.87 7.45
N ALA A 144 -6.39 -1.98 6.80
CA ALA A 144 -6.56 -1.69 5.37
C ALA A 144 -6.20 -0.25 5.03
N ALA A 145 -6.67 0.73 5.83
CA ALA A 145 -6.36 2.15 5.64
C ALA A 145 -4.86 2.43 5.82
N THR A 146 -4.23 1.85 6.84
CA THR A 146 -2.80 2.01 7.10
C THR A 146 -1.96 1.44 5.96
N LEU A 147 -2.30 0.25 5.44
CA LEU A 147 -1.61 -0.35 4.30
C LEU A 147 -1.76 0.51 3.04
N SER A 148 -2.95 1.03 2.79
CA SER A 148 -3.20 1.91 1.65
C SER A 148 -2.35 3.18 1.72
N LYS A 149 -2.24 3.79 2.91
CA LYS A 149 -1.42 4.99 3.14
C LYS A 149 0.07 4.71 2.94
N ILE A 150 0.58 3.62 3.51
CA ILE A 150 1.98 3.22 3.34
C ILE A 150 2.29 2.93 1.86
N GLU A 151 1.38 2.29 1.12
CA GLU A 151 1.56 2.06 -0.31
C GLU A 151 1.61 3.35 -1.11
N GLN A 152 0.75 4.32 -0.82
CA GLN A 152 0.78 5.63 -1.47
C GLN A 152 2.11 6.35 -1.24
N ASP A 153 2.60 6.34 -0.01
CA ASP A 153 3.79 7.12 0.37
C ASP A 153 5.10 6.42 -0.03
N ALA A 154 5.15 5.10 0.08
CA ALA A 154 6.41 4.35 0.00
C ALA A 154 6.60 3.58 -1.32
N LEU A 155 5.55 3.36 -2.11
CA LEU A 155 5.66 2.61 -3.36
C LEU A 155 6.14 3.50 -4.50
N ILE A 156 7.45 3.64 -4.60
CA ILE A 156 8.13 4.48 -5.58
C ILE A 156 8.79 3.58 -6.62
N ILE A 157 8.64 3.95 -7.88
CA ILE A 157 9.22 3.22 -9.02
C ILE A 157 10.05 4.15 -9.90
N PRO A 158 11.13 3.63 -10.52
CA PRO A 158 11.90 4.39 -11.49
C PRO A 158 11.17 4.48 -12.83
N ARG A 159 11.43 5.56 -13.56
CA ARG A 159 10.92 5.80 -14.90
C ARG A 159 11.26 4.63 -15.83
N GLY A 160 10.25 4.14 -16.55
CA GLY A 160 10.40 3.05 -17.52
C GLY A 160 10.33 1.64 -16.93
N ALA A 161 10.21 1.48 -15.59
CA ALA A 161 10.07 0.17 -14.96
C ALA A 161 8.74 -0.52 -15.28
N TYR A 162 7.70 0.26 -15.53
CA TYR A 162 6.36 -0.20 -15.91
C TYR A 162 5.90 0.52 -17.16
N ILE A 163 5.08 -0.15 -17.95
CA ILE A 163 4.50 0.37 -19.21
C ILE A 163 3.00 0.17 -19.21
N LEU A 164 2.30 1.13 -19.81
CA LEU A 164 0.88 1.01 -20.08
C LEU A 164 0.68 0.24 -21.39
N GLN A 165 -0.02 -0.87 -21.31
CA GLN A 165 -0.39 -1.67 -22.46
C GLN A 165 -1.54 -1.01 -23.25
N PRO A 166 -1.71 -1.32 -24.56
CA PRO A 166 -2.81 -0.79 -25.36
C PRO A 166 -4.22 -1.13 -24.81
N ASN A 167 -4.34 -2.20 -24.03
CA ASN A 167 -5.58 -2.61 -23.35
C ASN A 167 -5.86 -1.81 -22.06
N GLY A 168 -4.95 -0.92 -21.65
CA GLY A 168 -5.07 -0.12 -20.44
C GLY A 168 -4.47 -0.75 -19.19
N ASP A 169 -3.98 -2.00 -19.26
CA ASP A 169 -3.31 -2.66 -18.12
C ASP A 169 -1.87 -2.15 -17.97
N VAL A 170 -1.42 -2.01 -16.74
CA VAL A 170 -0.04 -1.66 -16.41
C VAL A 170 0.76 -2.94 -16.18
N GLU A 171 1.82 -3.14 -16.95
CA GLU A 171 2.70 -4.28 -16.80
C GLU A 171 4.16 -3.88 -16.57
N ARG A 172 4.90 -4.78 -15.92
CA ARG A 172 6.35 -4.61 -15.73
C ARG A 172 7.06 -4.62 -17.08
N ASN A 173 7.89 -3.61 -17.31
CA ASN A 173 8.72 -3.54 -18.51
C ASN A 173 9.86 -4.55 -18.43
N ARG A 174 9.82 -5.57 -19.29
CA ARG A 174 10.82 -6.66 -19.33
C ARG A 174 12.18 -6.20 -19.86
N THR A 175 12.22 -5.09 -20.59
CA THR A 175 13.45 -4.54 -21.17
C THR A 175 14.11 -3.51 -20.27
N PHE A 176 13.50 -3.17 -19.11
CA PHE A 176 14.06 -2.19 -18.20
C PHE A 176 15.29 -2.75 -17.46
N ALA A 177 16.45 -2.18 -17.75
CA ALA A 177 17.73 -2.56 -17.14
C ALA A 177 18.15 -1.67 -15.94
N GLY A 178 17.32 -0.69 -15.57
CA GLY A 178 17.63 0.30 -14.52
C GLY A 178 17.91 1.68 -15.09
N LEU A 179 18.03 2.68 -14.20
CA LEU A 179 18.42 4.04 -14.55
C LEU A 179 19.94 4.16 -14.62
N THR A 180 20.45 5.06 -15.46
CA THR A 180 21.86 5.44 -15.44
C THR A 180 22.18 6.23 -14.17
N ALA A 181 23.47 6.30 -13.78
CA ALA A 181 23.89 7.03 -12.59
C ALA A 181 23.49 8.51 -12.60
N THR A 182 23.47 9.14 -13.77
CA THR A 182 23.04 10.54 -13.94
C THR A 182 21.52 10.72 -13.88
N GLU A 183 20.77 9.74 -14.33
CA GLU A 183 19.31 9.75 -14.27
C GLU A 183 18.79 9.43 -12.86
N SER A 184 19.45 8.52 -12.15
CA SER A 184 19.09 8.12 -10.79
C SER A 184 19.21 9.25 -9.76
N GLY A 185 20.01 10.28 -10.05
CA GLY A 185 20.14 11.47 -9.20
C GLY A 185 19.04 12.52 -9.38
N LYS A 186 18.05 12.29 -10.24
CA LYS A 186 16.97 13.25 -10.52
C LYS A 186 15.64 12.73 -10.01
N LEU A 187 14.94 13.50 -9.16
CA LEU A 187 13.61 13.15 -8.63
C LEU A 187 12.57 12.97 -9.74
N SER A 188 12.66 13.75 -10.83
CA SER A 188 11.76 13.64 -11.98
C SER A 188 11.76 12.28 -12.70
N ASN A 189 12.70 11.39 -12.36
CA ASN A 189 12.77 10.04 -12.87
C ASN A 189 12.14 9.00 -11.93
N TYR A 190 11.46 9.45 -10.88
CA TYR A 190 10.78 8.59 -9.93
C TYR A 190 9.31 8.98 -9.82
N PHE A 191 8.46 7.98 -9.68
CA PHE A 191 7.03 8.15 -9.62
C PHE A 191 6.43 7.34 -8.49
N HIS A 192 5.38 7.86 -7.87
CA HIS A 192 4.49 7.06 -7.04
C HIS A 192 3.76 6.06 -7.93
N PHE A 193 3.78 4.80 -7.55
CA PHE A 193 3.06 3.74 -8.26
C PHE A 193 1.60 3.72 -7.78
N CYS A 194 0.91 4.80 -8.06
CA CYS A 194 -0.51 5.01 -7.77
C CYS A 194 -1.17 5.76 -8.94
N GLU A 195 -2.48 5.72 -9.01
CA GLU A 195 -3.20 6.54 -9.98
C GLU A 195 -3.06 8.02 -9.62
N PRO A 196 -2.80 8.90 -10.61
CA PRO A 196 -2.56 10.32 -10.33
C PRO A 196 -3.85 11.00 -9.88
N ILE A 197 -3.84 11.48 -8.65
CA ILE A 197 -4.98 12.18 -8.03
C ILE A 197 -5.18 13.56 -8.68
N HIS A 198 -4.09 14.22 -9.03
CA HIS A 198 -4.11 15.59 -9.55
C HIS A 198 -4.29 15.70 -11.07
N LEU A 199 -4.19 14.60 -11.80
CA LEU A 199 -4.30 14.60 -13.28
C LEU A 199 -5.60 15.27 -13.80
N PRO A 200 -6.79 15.06 -13.21
CA PRO A 200 -8.00 15.75 -13.63
C PRO A 200 -7.98 17.26 -13.41
N LYS A 201 -7.19 17.72 -12.43
CA LYS A 201 -7.06 19.16 -12.09
C LYS A 201 -6.01 19.89 -12.94
N LYS A 202 -5.11 19.15 -13.62
CA LYS A 202 -4.07 19.75 -14.48
C LYS A 202 -4.69 20.36 -15.73
N GLY A 203 -4.24 21.58 -16.08
CA GLY A 203 -4.66 22.26 -17.31
C GLY A 203 -4.23 21.51 -18.57
N LEU A 204 -4.89 21.76 -19.70
CA LEU A 204 -4.63 21.09 -20.97
C LEU A 204 -3.16 21.21 -21.43
N ILE A 205 -2.50 22.35 -21.17
CA ILE A 205 -1.10 22.57 -21.50
C ILE A 205 -0.19 21.64 -20.71
N HIS A 206 -0.42 21.51 -19.40
CA HIS A 206 0.35 20.59 -18.56
C HIS A 206 0.11 19.14 -18.96
N ARG A 207 -1.15 18.78 -19.26
CA ARG A 207 -1.50 17.41 -19.71
C ARG A 207 -0.87 17.06 -21.06
N SER A 208 -0.71 18.04 -21.97
CA SER A 208 -0.05 17.82 -23.26
C SER A 208 1.47 17.66 -23.14
N ALA A 209 2.07 18.23 -22.11
CA ALA A 209 3.50 18.12 -21.83
C ALA A 209 3.87 16.78 -21.14
N LEU A 210 2.87 16.09 -20.55
CA LEU A 210 3.10 14.79 -19.91
C LEU A 210 3.40 13.71 -20.98
N ASP A 211 4.39 12.90 -20.67
CA ASP A 211 4.68 11.70 -21.47
C ASP A 211 3.49 10.72 -21.35
N LYS A 212 2.84 10.43 -22.48
CA LYS A 212 1.66 9.56 -22.54
C LYS A 212 1.92 8.14 -22.00
N SER A 213 3.18 7.70 -22.02
CA SER A 213 3.57 6.40 -21.47
C SER A 213 3.65 6.40 -19.94
N LEU A 214 3.66 7.58 -19.31
CA LEU A 214 3.86 7.75 -17.87
C LEU A 214 2.74 8.53 -17.16
N HIS A 215 1.74 9.03 -17.91
CA HIS A 215 0.65 9.84 -17.35
C HIS A 215 -0.26 9.10 -16.36
N PHE A 216 -0.12 7.78 -16.27
CA PHE A 216 -0.82 6.93 -15.31
C PHE A 216 -0.13 6.86 -13.93
N LEU A 217 1.02 7.51 -13.77
CA LEU A 217 1.79 7.57 -12.53
C LEU A 217 1.79 8.99 -11.97
N ASP A 218 1.90 9.12 -10.66
CA ASP A 218 2.05 10.40 -10.00
C ASP A 218 3.52 10.77 -9.81
N THR A 219 3.87 12.03 -9.94
CA THR A 219 5.26 12.50 -9.94
C THR A 219 5.70 12.91 -8.54
N ILE A 220 6.87 12.45 -8.09
CA ILE A 220 7.42 12.76 -6.76
C ILE A 220 7.93 14.20 -6.66
N ASP A 221 8.40 14.77 -7.78
CA ASP A 221 8.94 16.13 -7.78
C ASP A 221 7.89 17.21 -7.52
N GLU A 222 6.61 16.89 -7.63
CA GLU A 222 5.49 17.77 -7.27
C GLU A 222 5.09 17.69 -5.78
N ASP A 223 5.61 16.71 -5.03
CA ASP A 223 5.32 16.53 -3.59
C ASP A 223 6.12 17.50 -2.70
N ILE A 224 7.10 18.19 -3.25
CA ILE A 224 7.93 19.15 -2.50
C ILE A 224 7.15 20.45 -2.34
N PRO A 225 6.88 20.90 -1.09
CA PRO A 225 6.16 22.11 -0.80
C PRO A 225 6.95 23.37 -1.21
#